data_231b77066218e4303ad9e207f084ec8f
#
_entry.id   231b77066218e4303ad9e207f084ec8f
#
_cell.length_a   1.000
_cell.length_b   1.000
_cell.length_c   1.000
_cell.angle_alpha   90.00
_cell.angle_beta   90.00
_cell.angle_gamma   90.00
#
_symmetry.space_group_name_H-M   'P 1'
#
loop_
_entity.id
_entity.type
_entity.pdbx_description
1 polymer ?
#
loop_
_entity_poly.entity_id
_entity_poly.type
_entity_poly.pdbx_seq_one_letter_code
_entity_poly.pdbx_strand_id
1 'polypeptide(L)'
;MENTNPNTTPKPERKPVIFSGIQPTSGAFTLGNYLGAVKNWGKLQDEYNCAYCIVNQHAITIRQDPQALKKNTLSAYALMLACGIDPKKSIAFIQSHVKTHAELAWVLNCYTQFGELSRMTQFKDKSAKHADNINAGLFTYPCLMAADILLYQADYVPVGADQKQHLELTRNIAERFNGLYSPTFTVPEPIIP
;
A
#
# COMPACT_ATOMS: atom_id res chain seq x y z
N MET A 1 -33.81 15.70 -24.22
CA MET A 1 -34.39 14.44 -23.69
C MET A 1 -33.25 13.71 -23.01
N GLU A 2 -33.15 13.85 -21.69
CA GLU A 2 -32.13 13.19 -20.88
C GLU A 2 -32.48 11.69 -20.76
N ASN A 3 -31.57 10.87 -21.20
CA ASN A 3 -31.72 9.41 -21.15
C ASN A 3 -31.35 8.93 -19.74
N THR A 4 -32.28 9.02 -18.81
CA THR A 4 -32.13 8.43 -17.47
C THR A 4 -32.36 6.93 -17.55
N ASN A 5 -31.27 6.17 -17.43
CA ASN A 5 -31.28 4.71 -17.34
C ASN A 5 -31.86 4.29 -15.96
N PRO A 6 -33.05 3.64 -15.86
CA PRO A 6 -33.76 3.41 -14.61
C PRO A 6 -33.23 2.22 -13.79
N ASN A 7 -32.05 1.66 -14.11
CA ASN A 7 -31.55 0.41 -13.49
C ASN A 7 -30.27 0.56 -12.67
N THR A 8 -29.94 1.76 -12.20
CA THR A 8 -28.89 1.90 -11.19
C THR A 8 -29.52 1.87 -9.81
N THR A 9 -29.67 0.69 -9.21
CA THR A 9 -29.82 0.57 -7.76
C THR A 9 -28.62 1.31 -7.11
N PRO A 10 -28.85 2.32 -6.27
CA PRO A 10 -27.75 2.98 -5.57
C PRO A 10 -27.00 1.91 -4.78
N LYS A 11 -25.68 1.76 -5.03
CA LYS A 11 -24.83 0.98 -4.14
C LYS A 11 -25.03 1.53 -2.72
N PRO A 12 -25.25 0.67 -1.70
CA PRO A 12 -25.35 1.16 -0.34
C PRO A 12 -24.11 2.02 -0.06
N GLU A 13 -24.33 3.19 0.52
CA GLU A 13 -23.31 4.16 0.86
C GLU A 13 -22.36 3.52 1.89
N ARG A 14 -21.31 2.80 1.41
CA ARG A 14 -20.28 2.24 2.26
C ARG A 14 -19.31 3.34 2.66
N LYS A 15 -18.84 3.35 3.90
CA LYS A 15 -17.71 4.18 4.28
C LYS A 15 -16.54 3.91 3.33
N PRO A 16 -15.90 4.94 2.78
CA PRO A 16 -14.73 4.73 1.90
C PRO A 16 -13.63 3.95 2.63
N VAL A 17 -12.87 3.18 1.86
CA VAL A 17 -11.77 2.36 2.36
C VAL A 17 -10.46 3.14 2.25
N ILE A 18 -9.70 3.16 3.33
CA ILE A 18 -8.32 3.65 3.35
C ILE A 18 -7.37 2.47 3.54
N PHE A 19 -6.33 2.41 2.72
CA PHE A 19 -5.18 1.54 2.97
C PHE A 19 -3.95 2.39 3.27
N SER A 20 -3.20 2.01 4.30
CA SER A 20 -1.88 2.57 4.55
C SER A 20 -0.95 1.54 5.18
N GLY A 21 0.34 1.62 4.87
CA GLY A 21 1.33 0.68 5.34
C GLY A 21 2.59 1.37 5.87
N ILE A 22 3.26 0.71 6.82
CA ILE A 22 4.54 1.16 7.34
C ILE A 22 5.55 0.01 7.37
N GLN A 23 6.77 0.27 6.91
CA GLN A 23 7.83 -0.74 6.90
C GLN A 23 8.46 -0.89 8.29
N PRO A 24 8.73 -2.12 8.75
CA PRO A 24 9.40 -2.41 10.02
C PRO A 24 10.93 -2.34 9.87
N THR A 25 11.46 -1.18 9.46
CA THR A 25 12.90 -1.00 9.18
C THR A 25 13.75 -0.84 10.44
N SER A 26 13.11 -0.53 11.58
CA SER A 26 13.77 -0.40 12.88
C SER A 26 12.81 -0.81 14.00
N GLY A 27 13.33 -0.99 15.20
CA GLY A 27 12.53 -1.32 16.39
C GLY A 27 11.65 -0.17 16.91
N ALA A 28 11.72 1.03 16.31
CA ALA A 28 10.95 2.21 16.69
C ALA A 28 10.54 3.02 15.45
N PHE A 29 9.44 3.75 15.54
CA PHE A 29 9.09 4.73 14.51
C PHE A 29 9.99 5.97 14.63
N THR A 30 10.44 6.48 13.50
CA THR A 30 11.05 7.81 13.48
C THR A 30 9.98 8.88 13.76
N LEU A 31 10.40 10.07 14.19
CA LEU A 31 9.48 11.18 14.35
C LEU A 31 8.72 11.50 13.05
N GLY A 32 9.39 11.34 11.89
CA GLY A 32 8.79 11.50 10.58
C GLY A 32 7.69 10.46 10.30
N ASN A 33 7.92 9.18 10.65
CA ASN A 33 6.89 8.14 10.51
C ASN A 33 5.67 8.43 11.40
N TYR A 34 5.91 8.87 12.64
CA TYR A 34 4.84 9.18 13.57
C TYR A 34 4.02 10.39 13.11
N LEU A 35 4.67 11.52 12.84
CA LEU A 35 3.98 12.76 12.45
C LEU A 35 3.38 12.70 11.04
N GLY A 36 4.10 12.07 10.11
CA GLY A 36 3.68 12.00 8.70
C GLY A 36 2.63 10.94 8.40
N ALA A 37 2.52 9.89 9.22
CA ALA A 37 1.60 8.80 8.96
C ALA A 37 0.76 8.44 10.20
N VAL A 38 1.36 7.82 11.23
CA VAL A 38 0.63 7.11 12.30
C VAL A 38 -0.29 8.03 13.09
N LYS A 39 0.14 9.26 13.40
CA LYS A 39 -0.68 10.26 14.08
C LYS A 39 -1.99 10.57 13.35
N ASN A 40 -1.93 10.60 12.02
CA ASN A 40 -3.10 10.90 11.18
C ASN A 40 -4.03 9.68 11.07
N TRP A 41 -3.48 8.47 11.11
CA TRP A 41 -4.27 7.23 11.05
C TRP A 41 -5.32 7.14 12.17
N GLY A 42 -4.94 7.54 13.40
CA GLY A 42 -5.87 7.54 14.53
C GLY A 42 -7.11 8.41 14.32
N LYS A 43 -7.00 9.48 13.53
CA LYS A 43 -8.13 10.37 13.21
C LYS A 43 -9.01 9.78 12.10
N LEU A 44 -8.40 9.12 11.11
CA LEU A 44 -9.11 8.60 9.95
C LEU A 44 -10.02 7.42 10.29
N GLN A 45 -9.71 6.64 11.33
CA GLN A 45 -10.47 5.43 11.67
C GLN A 45 -11.91 5.68 12.14
N ASP A 46 -12.27 6.92 12.50
CA ASP A 46 -13.65 7.26 12.86
C ASP A 46 -14.53 7.55 11.62
N GLU A 47 -13.89 8.02 10.54
CA GLU A 47 -14.60 8.46 9.33
C GLU A 47 -14.56 7.42 8.20
N TYR A 48 -13.53 6.54 8.19
CA TYR A 48 -13.24 5.61 7.11
C TYR A 48 -13.18 4.16 7.58
N ASN A 49 -13.31 3.22 6.66
CA ASN A 49 -12.95 1.82 6.86
C ASN A 49 -11.44 1.70 6.61
N CYS A 50 -10.65 1.63 7.67
CA CYS A 50 -9.19 1.68 7.56
C CYS A 50 -8.56 0.29 7.64
N ALA A 51 -7.61 0.02 6.73
CA ALA A 51 -6.71 -1.14 6.74
C ALA A 51 -5.27 -0.65 6.92
N TYR A 52 -4.68 -0.92 8.08
CA TYR A 52 -3.32 -0.53 8.44
C TYR A 52 -2.41 -1.74 8.51
N CYS A 53 -1.32 -1.69 7.76
CA CYS A 53 -0.47 -2.83 7.50
C CYS A 53 0.98 -2.59 7.91
N ILE A 54 1.60 -3.55 8.61
CA ILE A 54 3.05 -3.62 8.73
C ILE A 54 3.57 -4.36 7.50
N VAL A 55 4.17 -3.62 6.56
CA VAL A 55 4.56 -4.13 5.23
C VAL A 55 5.96 -4.75 5.25
N ASN A 56 6.07 -5.89 5.93
CA ASN A 56 7.34 -6.58 6.15
C ASN A 56 7.89 -7.29 4.91
N GLN A 57 7.07 -7.58 3.89
CA GLN A 57 7.58 -8.11 2.62
C GLN A 57 8.33 -7.04 1.81
N HIS A 58 7.96 -5.77 1.94
CA HIS A 58 8.74 -4.68 1.34
C HIS A 58 10.13 -4.54 1.99
N ALA A 59 10.27 -4.87 3.25
CA ALA A 59 11.54 -4.78 3.95
C ALA A 59 12.60 -5.75 3.40
N ILE A 60 12.20 -6.90 2.87
CA ILE A 60 13.13 -7.92 2.34
C ILE A 60 13.70 -7.60 0.95
N THR A 61 13.28 -6.51 0.31
CA THR A 61 13.93 -5.98 -0.89
C THR A 61 15.39 -5.57 -0.64
N ILE A 62 15.72 -5.34 0.63
CA ILE A 62 17.08 -5.18 1.15
C ILE A 62 17.31 -6.34 2.12
N ARG A 63 18.51 -6.91 2.13
CA ARG A 63 18.83 -8.03 3.03
C ARG A 63 18.61 -7.66 4.48
N GLN A 64 17.86 -8.51 5.19
CA GLN A 64 17.53 -8.36 6.59
C GLN A 64 18.02 -9.58 7.37
N ASP A 65 18.48 -9.37 8.60
CA ASP A 65 18.59 -10.46 9.55
C ASP A 65 17.18 -10.97 9.91
N PRO A 66 16.88 -12.28 9.78
CA PRO A 66 15.52 -12.79 9.99
C PRO A 66 14.99 -12.58 11.40
N GLN A 67 15.85 -12.64 12.41
CA GLN A 67 15.44 -12.46 13.81
C GLN A 67 15.17 -10.98 14.10
N ALA A 68 16.02 -10.11 13.59
CA ALA A 68 15.81 -8.66 13.68
C ALA A 68 14.52 -8.25 12.95
N LEU A 69 14.28 -8.74 11.73
CA LEU A 69 13.05 -8.45 10.98
C LEU A 69 11.80 -8.90 11.74
N LYS A 70 11.81 -10.13 12.30
CA LYS A 70 10.70 -10.63 13.12
C LYS A 70 10.43 -9.72 14.32
N LYS A 71 11.50 -9.39 15.07
CA LYS A 71 11.41 -8.49 16.24
C LYS A 71 10.88 -7.11 15.85
N ASN A 72 11.44 -6.51 14.80
CA ASN A 72 11.04 -5.18 14.33
C ASN A 72 9.58 -5.17 13.83
N THR A 73 9.14 -6.23 13.15
CA THR A 73 7.75 -6.37 12.69
C THR A 73 6.77 -6.37 13.87
N LEU A 74 7.04 -7.15 14.90
CA LEU A 74 6.19 -7.20 16.10
C LEU A 74 6.24 -5.89 16.89
N SER A 75 7.43 -5.26 17.01
CA SER A 75 7.58 -3.97 17.66
C SER A 75 6.82 -2.88 16.90
N ALA A 76 6.92 -2.83 15.57
CA ALA A 76 6.18 -1.87 14.76
C ALA A 76 4.66 -2.04 14.89
N TYR A 77 4.18 -3.30 14.94
CA TYR A 77 2.77 -3.58 15.17
C TYR A 77 2.31 -3.11 16.55
N ALA A 78 3.07 -3.41 17.60
CA ALA A 78 2.75 -2.96 18.96
C ALA A 78 2.76 -1.42 19.07
N LEU A 79 3.74 -0.76 18.45
CA LEU A 79 3.82 0.71 18.41
C LEU A 79 2.63 1.31 17.65
N MET A 80 2.20 0.71 16.56
CA MET A 80 1.02 1.16 15.81
C MET A 80 -0.21 1.18 16.72
N LEU A 81 -0.46 0.12 17.49
CA LEU A 81 -1.56 0.06 18.46
C LEU A 81 -1.38 1.09 19.59
N ALA A 82 -0.17 1.21 20.14
CA ALA A 82 0.14 2.16 21.20
C ALA A 82 -0.03 3.62 20.76
N CYS A 83 0.12 3.90 19.46
CA CYS A 83 -0.11 5.23 18.88
C CYS A 83 -1.57 5.54 18.59
N GLY A 84 -2.51 4.67 18.98
CA GLY A 84 -3.95 4.95 18.96
C GLY A 84 -4.73 4.27 17.82
N ILE A 85 -4.13 3.30 17.12
CA ILE A 85 -4.89 2.45 16.19
C ILE A 85 -5.70 1.44 17.02
N ASP A 86 -7.02 1.56 16.93
CA ASP A 86 -7.97 0.69 17.63
C ASP A 86 -8.38 -0.49 16.71
N PRO A 87 -7.99 -1.74 17.05
CA PRO A 87 -8.36 -2.92 16.24
C PRO A 87 -9.87 -3.22 16.24
N LYS A 88 -10.67 -2.55 17.07
CA LYS A 88 -12.14 -2.64 17.03
C LYS A 88 -12.75 -1.72 15.97
N LYS A 89 -12.00 -0.69 15.54
CA LYS A 89 -12.42 0.30 14.55
C LYS A 89 -11.77 0.07 13.19
N SER A 90 -10.55 -0.46 13.18
CA SER A 90 -9.71 -0.61 11.99
C SER A 90 -9.16 -2.01 11.87
N ILE A 91 -8.89 -2.46 10.66
CA ILE A 91 -8.14 -3.68 10.41
C ILE A 91 -6.66 -3.35 10.57
N ALA A 92 -6.00 -3.96 11.55
CA ALA A 92 -4.55 -3.83 11.78
C ALA A 92 -3.90 -5.20 11.60
N PHE A 93 -2.88 -5.33 10.72
CA PHE A 93 -2.32 -6.63 10.39
C PHE A 93 -0.87 -6.55 9.89
N ILE A 94 -0.25 -7.74 9.74
CA ILE A 94 1.08 -7.91 9.19
C ILE A 94 0.93 -8.50 7.78
N GLN A 95 1.55 -7.88 6.79
CA GLN A 95 1.44 -8.20 5.36
C GLN A 95 1.69 -9.67 5.05
N SER A 96 2.77 -10.24 5.58
CA SER A 96 3.12 -11.65 5.33
C SER A 96 2.14 -12.68 5.91
N HIS A 97 1.22 -12.27 6.79
CA HIS A 97 0.14 -13.13 7.30
C HIS A 97 -1.03 -13.26 6.31
N VAL A 98 -1.08 -12.41 5.28
CA VAL A 98 -2.08 -12.46 4.20
C VAL A 98 -1.36 -12.76 2.89
N LYS A 99 -1.32 -14.03 2.52
CA LYS A 99 -0.55 -14.53 1.36
C LYS A 99 -0.97 -13.90 0.03
N THR A 100 -2.21 -13.51 -0.07
CA THR A 100 -2.82 -12.93 -1.28
C THR A 100 -2.14 -11.65 -1.76
N HIS A 101 -1.43 -10.93 -0.88
CA HIS A 101 -0.59 -9.80 -1.30
C HIS A 101 0.45 -10.21 -2.35
N ALA A 102 1.19 -11.29 -2.07
CA ALA A 102 2.21 -11.81 -3.00
C ALA A 102 1.58 -12.45 -4.24
N GLU A 103 0.45 -13.14 -4.08
CA GLU A 103 -0.29 -13.74 -5.19
C GLU A 103 -0.79 -12.67 -6.16
N LEU A 104 -1.46 -11.63 -5.65
CA LEU A 104 -1.93 -10.52 -6.48
C LEU A 104 -0.75 -9.74 -7.08
N ALA A 105 0.33 -9.53 -6.33
CA ALA A 105 1.53 -8.86 -6.85
C ALA A 105 2.10 -9.58 -8.07
N TRP A 106 2.10 -10.93 -8.08
CA TRP A 106 2.51 -11.69 -9.26
C TRP A 106 1.61 -11.41 -10.46
N VAL A 107 0.31 -11.44 -10.25
CA VAL A 107 -0.66 -11.11 -11.33
C VAL A 107 -0.39 -9.72 -11.86
N LEU A 108 -0.31 -8.71 -10.98
CA LEU A 108 -0.10 -7.31 -11.38
C LEU A 108 1.25 -7.07 -12.07
N ASN A 109 2.29 -7.83 -11.73
CA ASN A 109 3.56 -7.81 -12.46
C ASN A 109 3.37 -8.13 -13.96
N CYS A 110 2.45 -9.04 -14.29
CA CYS A 110 2.15 -9.41 -15.68
C CYS A 110 1.40 -8.30 -16.44
N TYR A 111 0.83 -7.33 -15.73
CA TYR A 111 0.11 -6.18 -16.30
C TYR A 111 0.87 -4.85 -16.12
N THR A 112 2.06 -4.88 -15.56
CA THR A 112 2.91 -3.70 -15.38
C THR A 112 3.99 -3.65 -16.45
N GLN A 113 4.11 -2.54 -17.16
CA GLN A 113 5.09 -2.42 -18.22
C GLN A 113 6.50 -2.16 -17.65
N PHE A 114 7.49 -2.85 -18.20
CA PHE A 114 8.90 -2.70 -17.82
C PHE A 114 9.37 -1.25 -17.86
N GLY A 115 8.96 -0.49 -18.87
CA GLY A 115 9.31 0.93 -19.01
C GLY A 115 8.73 1.81 -17.91
N GLU A 116 7.59 1.46 -17.31
CA GLU A 116 7.02 2.19 -16.17
C GLU A 116 7.89 1.98 -14.92
N LEU A 117 8.24 0.72 -14.62
CA LEU A 117 9.12 0.38 -13.49
C LEU A 117 10.52 1.00 -13.64
N SER A 118 11.08 0.98 -14.85
CA SER A 118 12.42 1.53 -15.13
C SER A 118 12.51 3.06 -14.90
N ARG A 119 11.39 3.77 -14.99
CA ARG A 119 11.33 5.22 -14.76
C ARG A 119 11.10 5.61 -13.31
N MET A 120 10.85 4.64 -12.42
CA MET A 120 10.64 4.91 -10.99
C MET A 120 11.88 5.55 -10.35
N THR A 121 11.73 6.75 -9.80
CA THR A 121 12.84 7.50 -9.19
C THR A 121 13.41 6.76 -7.98
N GLN A 122 12.56 6.20 -7.13
CA GLN A 122 13.00 5.44 -5.96
C GLN A 122 13.78 4.17 -6.31
N PHE A 123 13.53 3.53 -7.46
CA PHE A 123 14.36 2.42 -7.92
C PHE A 123 15.78 2.90 -8.19
N LYS A 124 15.93 4.04 -8.89
CA LYS A 124 17.26 4.63 -9.19
C LYS A 124 18.02 4.99 -7.91
N ASP A 125 17.34 5.64 -6.96
CA ASP A 125 17.93 6.07 -5.69
C ASP A 125 18.36 4.89 -4.82
N LYS A 126 17.51 3.86 -4.70
CA LYS A 126 17.81 2.65 -3.93
C LYS A 126 18.89 1.81 -4.58
N SER A 127 18.90 1.69 -5.91
CA SER A 127 19.94 0.98 -6.65
C SER A 127 21.30 1.64 -6.49
N ALA A 128 21.36 2.98 -6.46
CA ALA A 128 22.59 3.71 -6.20
C ALA A 128 23.13 3.50 -4.77
N LYS A 129 22.22 3.41 -3.77
CA LYS A 129 22.58 3.19 -2.36
C LYS A 129 22.96 1.75 -2.04
N HIS A 130 22.46 0.78 -2.80
CA HIS A 130 22.63 -0.67 -2.58
C HIS A 130 23.14 -1.35 -3.85
N ALA A 131 24.18 -0.78 -4.47
CA ALA A 131 24.75 -1.24 -5.74
C ALA A 131 25.25 -2.69 -5.71
N ASP A 132 25.57 -3.22 -4.53
CA ASP A 132 26.01 -4.59 -4.26
C ASP A 132 24.85 -5.61 -4.21
N ASN A 133 23.60 -5.15 -4.16
CA ASN A 133 22.43 -6.02 -4.03
C ASN A 133 21.21 -5.48 -4.80
N ILE A 134 21.37 -5.20 -6.07
CA ILE A 134 20.24 -4.86 -6.96
C ILE A 134 19.55 -6.16 -7.35
N ASN A 135 18.41 -6.42 -6.74
CA ASN A 135 17.62 -7.65 -6.98
C ASN A 135 16.27 -7.35 -7.64
N ALA A 136 15.64 -8.39 -8.17
CA ALA A 136 14.35 -8.27 -8.86
C ALA A 136 13.25 -7.67 -7.97
N GLY A 137 13.22 -8.00 -6.67
CA GLY A 137 12.26 -7.45 -5.71
C GLY A 137 12.41 -5.93 -5.56
N LEU A 138 13.65 -5.41 -5.62
CA LEU A 138 13.89 -3.96 -5.61
C LEU A 138 13.35 -3.26 -6.87
N PHE A 139 13.29 -3.95 -7.99
CA PHE A 139 12.73 -3.45 -9.24
C PHE A 139 11.19 -3.55 -9.25
N THR A 140 10.62 -4.65 -8.74
CA THR A 140 9.19 -4.97 -8.87
C THR A 140 8.35 -4.66 -7.62
N TYR A 141 8.95 -4.17 -6.51
CA TYR A 141 8.17 -3.85 -5.30
C TYR A 141 7.02 -2.85 -5.53
N PRO A 142 7.03 -1.96 -6.54
CA PRO A 142 5.86 -1.12 -6.80
C PRO A 142 4.61 -1.93 -7.18
N CYS A 143 4.79 -3.11 -7.80
CA CYS A 143 3.67 -4.02 -8.08
C CYS A 143 3.12 -4.68 -6.80
N LEU A 144 4.00 -4.97 -5.81
CA LEU A 144 3.57 -5.42 -4.49
C LEU A 144 2.81 -4.32 -3.76
N MET A 145 3.27 -3.06 -3.85
CA MET A 145 2.54 -1.93 -3.28
C MET A 145 1.17 -1.73 -3.96
N ALA A 146 1.09 -1.90 -5.28
CA ALA A 146 -0.19 -1.88 -5.99
C ALA A 146 -1.11 -3.01 -5.49
N ALA A 147 -0.59 -4.22 -5.29
CA ALA A 147 -1.35 -5.34 -4.73
C ALA A 147 -1.84 -5.04 -3.31
N ASP A 148 -1.00 -4.44 -2.47
CA ASP A 148 -1.38 -4.05 -1.10
C ASP A 148 -2.61 -3.14 -1.09
N ILE A 149 -2.70 -2.22 -2.02
CA ILE A 149 -3.77 -1.23 -2.13
C ILE A 149 -5.02 -1.83 -2.78
N LEU A 150 -4.85 -2.48 -3.93
CA LEU A 150 -5.95 -2.97 -4.77
C LEU A 150 -6.65 -4.19 -4.17
N LEU A 151 -5.96 -5.01 -3.38
CA LEU A 151 -6.53 -6.16 -2.69
C LEU A 151 -7.71 -5.77 -1.79
N TYR A 152 -7.64 -4.61 -1.16
CA TYR A 152 -8.65 -4.10 -0.25
C TYR A 152 -9.64 -3.13 -0.91
N GLN A 153 -9.55 -2.94 -2.22
CA GLN A 153 -10.41 -2.00 -2.95
C GLN A 153 -10.36 -0.59 -2.32
N ALA A 154 -9.15 -0.14 -1.96
CA ALA A 154 -8.97 1.13 -1.30
C ALA A 154 -9.44 2.30 -2.20
N ASP A 155 -10.30 3.14 -1.64
CA ASP A 155 -10.73 4.38 -2.30
C ASP A 155 -9.66 5.46 -2.14
N TYR A 156 -8.98 5.46 -0.99
CA TYR A 156 -7.98 6.47 -0.66
C TYR A 156 -6.69 5.88 -0.07
N VAL A 157 -5.58 6.52 -0.40
CA VAL A 157 -4.25 6.17 0.16
C VAL A 157 -3.59 7.44 0.68
N PRO A 158 -3.31 7.54 1.99
CA PRO A 158 -2.51 8.62 2.55
C PRO A 158 -1.07 8.49 2.05
N VAL A 159 -0.60 9.45 1.26
CA VAL A 159 0.74 9.43 0.67
C VAL A 159 1.48 10.74 0.88
N GLY A 160 2.74 10.64 1.25
CA GLY A 160 3.69 11.74 1.15
C GLY A 160 4.07 12.02 -0.30
N ALA A 161 4.71 13.15 -0.53
CA ALA A 161 5.12 13.59 -1.88
C ALA A 161 6.02 12.58 -2.60
N ASP A 162 6.86 11.85 -1.84
CA ASP A 162 7.78 10.82 -2.34
C ASP A 162 7.08 9.54 -2.81
N GLN A 163 5.84 9.29 -2.38
CA GLN A 163 5.05 8.11 -2.75
C GLN A 163 4.04 8.36 -3.88
N LYS A 164 3.90 9.59 -4.36
CA LYS A 164 2.95 9.94 -5.43
C LYS A 164 3.16 9.10 -6.69
N GLN A 165 4.42 8.91 -7.11
CA GLN A 165 4.75 8.15 -8.32
C GLN A 165 4.34 6.67 -8.21
N HIS A 166 4.42 6.08 -7.02
CA HIS A 166 3.97 4.71 -6.78
C HIS A 166 2.44 4.59 -6.84
N LEU A 167 1.74 5.59 -6.30
CA LEU A 167 0.27 5.60 -6.36
C LEU A 167 -0.21 5.80 -7.80
N GLU A 168 0.43 6.67 -8.57
CA GLU A 168 0.13 6.81 -10.00
C GLU A 168 0.35 5.50 -10.78
N LEU A 169 1.43 4.78 -10.50
CA LEU A 169 1.64 3.46 -11.09
C LEU A 169 0.52 2.48 -10.70
N THR A 170 0.10 2.49 -9.43
CA THR A 170 -1.03 1.67 -8.95
C THR A 170 -2.32 1.99 -9.70
N ARG A 171 -2.62 3.26 -9.92
CA ARG A 171 -3.77 3.74 -10.70
C ARG A 171 -3.71 3.25 -12.14
N ASN A 172 -2.56 3.42 -12.81
CA ASN A 172 -2.35 2.96 -14.18
C ASN A 172 -2.54 1.46 -14.33
N ILE A 173 -2.07 0.66 -13.36
CA ILE A 173 -2.26 -0.79 -13.33
C ILE A 173 -3.75 -1.13 -13.19
N ALA A 174 -4.45 -0.49 -12.26
CA ALA A 174 -5.87 -0.72 -12.02
C ALA A 174 -6.71 -0.34 -13.25
N GLU A 175 -6.48 0.82 -13.85
CA GLU A 175 -7.17 1.29 -15.05
C GLU A 175 -6.92 0.37 -16.26
N ARG A 176 -5.67 -0.06 -16.44
CA ARG A 176 -5.28 -1.00 -17.52
C ARG A 176 -5.99 -2.34 -17.35
N PHE A 177 -5.98 -2.89 -16.15
CA PHE A 177 -6.64 -4.16 -15.85
C PHE A 177 -8.16 -4.06 -16.07
N ASN A 178 -8.78 -3.01 -15.54
CA ASN A 178 -10.20 -2.75 -15.69
C ASN A 178 -10.60 -2.57 -17.16
N GLY A 179 -9.78 -1.89 -17.94
CA GLY A 179 -10.03 -1.69 -19.38
C GLY A 179 -9.86 -2.96 -20.22
N LEU A 180 -8.99 -3.88 -19.81
CA LEU A 180 -8.78 -5.15 -20.54
C LEU A 180 -9.86 -6.19 -20.24
N TYR A 181 -10.44 -6.19 -19.06
CA TYR A 181 -11.36 -7.25 -18.62
C TYR A 181 -12.73 -6.71 -18.20
N SER A 182 -12.79 -6.14 -17.01
CA SER A 182 -14.02 -5.60 -16.41
C SER A 182 -13.66 -4.68 -15.24
N PRO A 183 -14.57 -3.80 -14.77
CA PRO A 183 -14.36 -3.02 -13.54
C PRO A 183 -14.13 -3.93 -12.33
N THR A 184 -12.87 -4.30 -12.11
CA THR A 184 -12.42 -5.23 -11.07
C THR A 184 -11.84 -4.48 -9.87
N PHE A 185 -10.99 -3.47 -10.11
CA PHE A 185 -10.31 -2.71 -9.08
C PHE A 185 -10.88 -1.30 -8.93
N THR A 186 -11.05 -0.86 -7.69
CA THR A 186 -11.22 0.56 -7.39
C THR A 186 -9.92 1.29 -7.73
N VAL A 187 -10.01 2.37 -8.50
CA VAL A 187 -8.85 3.23 -8.80
C VAL A 187 -8.65 4.17 -7.60
N PRO A 188 -7.54 4.03 -6.84
CA PRO A 188 -7.38 4.77 -5.60
C PRO A 188 -7.01 6.23 -5.81
N GLU A 189 -7.43 7.11 -4.89
CA GLU A 189 -7.09 8.52 -4.88
C GLU A 189 -6.13 8.86 -3.72
N PRO A 190 -5.21 9.82 -3.89
CA PRO A 190 -4.34 10.25 -2.81
C PRO A 190 -5.11 11.10 -1.78
N ILE A 191 -4.87 10.85 -0.49
CA ILE A 191 -5.15 11.84 0.56
C ILE A 191 -3.81 12.47 0.93
N ILE A 192 -3.72 13.79 0.81
CA ILE A 192 -2.59 14.57 1.31
C ILE A 192 -2.95 14.99 2.73
N PRO A 193 -2.24 14.48 3.76
CA PRO A 193 -2.52 14.81 5.15
C PRO A 193 -2.17 16.26 5.51
#